data_86013f0732c3580e6e7f13f4dca2d819
#
_entry.id   86013f0732c3580e6e7f13f4dca2d819
#
_cell.length_a   1.000
_cell.length_b   1.000
_cell.length_c   1.000
_cell.angle_alpha   90.00
_cell.angle_beta   90.00
_cell.angle_gamma   90.00
#
_symmetry.space_group_name_H-M   'P 1'
#
loop_
_entity.id
_entity.type
_entity.pdbx_description
1 polymer ?
#
loop_
_entity_poly.entity_id
_entity_poly.type
_entity_poly.pdbx_seq_one_letter_code
_entity_poly.pdbx_strand_id
1 'polypeptide(L)'
;MKKISFIILFSIILSTGFAQEIPRFNPDTIKTITLDSVVNIKAERLNVETFINKVINDTSFYESFRKMKQYSFIAENRIFSYNRKNQVDGKIYRKIKHNNAGPYKMEYLVKEESGNLYKKNGKYQLYTIEMFDYIFMNAYNTDFMPNAPAGDGKSGTNEGYKSKLKTLIFNPGRPVKVPLIGSKTEIFSANMRQYYDYAFTSGTYLDSIPVYRFKVTVKPDLSSWTKDGIMIKELVTIFDKRNFNILGRSVDMKYGNMLFDFDVKMNIEMGYFGEDKLPTKISYQGNWDYPFKKEERASFLIVHKDYKLEKGK
;
A
#
# COMPACT_ATOMS: atom_id res chain seq x y z
N MET A 1 -4.06 -64.87 43.80
CA MET A 1 -4.79 -64.16 42.69
C MET A 1 -4.35 -62.69 42.68
N LYS A 2 -3.47 -62.34 41.78
CA LYS A 2 -2.91 -60.96 41.68
C LYS A 2 -3.72 -60.19 40.65
N LYS A 3 -4.37 -59.12 41.06
CA LYS A 3 -5.04 -58.15 40.14
C LYS A 3 -3.99 -57.25 39.55
N ILE A 4 -3.82 -57.32 38.24
CA ILE A 4 -2.98 -56.39 37.47
C ILE A 4 -3.86 -55.21 37.08
N SER A 5 -3.64 -54.06 37.68
CA SER A 5 -4.25 -52.80 37.28
C SER A 5 -3.52 -52.24 36.07
N PHE A 6 -4.17 -52.16 34.94
CA PHE A 6 -3.63 -51.59 33.72
C PHE A 6 -3.90 -50.05 33.77
N ILE A 7 -2.86 -49.30 34.09
CA ILE A 7 -2.90 -47.85 34.03
C ILE A 7 -2.64 -47.46 32.57
N ILE A 8 -3.68 -47.08 31.85
CA ILE A 8 -3.56 -46.45 30.53
C ILE A 8 -3.14 -45.03 30.76
N LEU A 9 -1.84 -44.79 30.54
CA LEU A 9 -1.28 -43.45 30.50
C LEU A 9 -1.73 -42.76 29.19
N PHE A 10 -2.79 -41.98 29.28
CA PHE A 10 -3.27 -41.17 28.18
C PHE A 10 -2.29 -39.97 28.00
N SER A 11 -1.28 -40.16 27.17
CA SER A 11 -0.38 -39.07 26.75
C SER A 11 -1.16 -38.07 25.91
N ILE A 12 -1.67 -37.03 26.55
CA ILE A 12 -2.16 -35.84 25.88
C ILE A 12 -0.94 -35.17 25.28
N ILE A 13 -0.68 -35.43 24.01
CA ILE A 13 0.22 -34.63 23.20
C ILE A 13 -0.46 -33.28 23.07
N LEU A 14 -0.15 -32.37 23.96
CA LEU A 14 -0.35 -30.94 23.78
C LEU A 14 0.50 -30.53 22.57
N SER A 15 -0.04 -30.65 21.37
CA SER A 15 0.44 -29.92 20.22
C SER A 15 0.25 -28.45 20.56
N THR A 16 1.26 -27.87 21.18
CA THR A 16 1.44 -26.41 21.17
C THR A 16 1.56 -26.03 19.71
N GLY A 17 0.42 -25.77 19.10
CA GLY A 17 0.39 -25.07 17.84
C GLY A 17 1.12 -23.77 18.11
N PHE A 18 2.38 -23.70 17.65
CA PHE A 18 3.04 -22.43 17.47
C PHE A 18 2.13 -21.65 16.53
N ALA A 19 1.21 -20.89 17.11
CA ALA A 19 0.62 -19.77 16.42
C ALA A 19 1.82 -18.93 16.02
N GLN A 20 2.29 -19.09 14.79
CA GLN A 20 3.24 -18.14 14.21
C GLN A 20 2.57 -16.79 14.45
N GLU A 21 3.08 -16.03 15.41
CA GLU A 21 2.73 -14.63 15.53
C GLU A 21 3.01 -14.06 14.16
N ILE A 22 1.94 -13.77 13.44
CA ILE A 22 2.04 -13.06 12.17
C ILE A 22 2.71 -11.77 12.58
N PRO A 23 3.95 -11.51 12.13
CA PRO A 23 4.71 -10.36 12.59
C PRO A 23 3.81 -9.15 12.41
N ARG A 24 3.54 -8.43 13.52
CA ARG A 24 2.82 -7.17 13.47
C ARG A 24 3.51 -6.38 12.38
N PHE A 25 2.76 -6.05 11.33
CA PHE A 25 3.33 -5.29 10.24
C PHE A 25 3.84 -3.98 10.85
N ASN A 26 5.15 -3.88 10.99
CA ASN A 26 5.81 -2.65 11.33
C ASN A 26 6.19 -1.99 10.01
N PRO A 27 5.61 -0.84 9.64
CA PRO A 27 6.03 -0.09 8.46
C PRO A 27 7.53 0.30 8.53
N ASP A 28 8.14 0.30 9.71
CA ASP A 28 9.57 0.53 9.91
C ASP A 28 10.44 -0.70 9.56
N THR A 29 9.84 -1.89 9.33
CA THR A 29 10.54 -3.08 8.78
C THR A 29 10.71 -3.05 7.25
N ILE A 30 10.34 -1.99 6.57
CA ILE A 30 11.17 -1.63 5.43
C ILE A 30 12.54 -1.45 6.07
N LYS A 31 13.47 -2.37 5.79
CA LYS A 31 14.88 -2.09 6.07
C LYS A 31 15.09 -0.66 5.59
N THR A 32 15.09 0.27 6.51
CA THR A 32 15.47 1.64 6.22
C THR A 32 16.80 1.42 5.58
N ILE A 33 16.90 1.65 4.28
CA ILE A 33 18.18 1.56 3.59
C ILE A 33 18.96 2.64 4.30
N THR A 34 19.73 2.24 5.32
CA THR A 34 20.62 3.11 6.04
C THR A 34 21.66 3.42 5.00
N LEU A 35 21.49 4.57 4.36
CA LEU A 35 22.46 5.07 3.41
C LEU A 35 23.67 5.45 4.21
N ASP A 36 24.64 4.55 4.26
CA ASP A 36 25.99 4.88 4.66
C ASP A 36 26.48 5.95 3.69
N SER A 37 26.76 7.12 4.27
CA SER A 37 27.28 8.32 3.65
C SER A 37 26.33 9.19 2.83
N VAL A 38 26.19 10.41 3.30
CA VAL A 38 25.81 11.58 2.50
C VAL A 38 26.88 11.78 1.42
N VAL A 39 26.71 11.15 0.28
CA VAL A 39 27.53 11.47 -0.88
C VAL A 39 27.04 12.80 -1.41
N ASN A 40 27.81 13.85 -1.14
CA ASN A 40 27.68 15.13 -1.80
C ASN A 40 27.95 14.92 -3.30
N ILE A 41 26.89 14.64 -4.07
CA ILE A 41 27.01 14.50 -5.53
C ILE A 41 27.15 15.88 -6.12
N LYS A 42 28.38 16.30 -6.36
CA LYS A 42 28.72 17.29 -7.37
C LYS A 42 28.57 16.64 -8.75
N ALA A 43 27.38 16.28 -9.14
CA ALA A 43 27.10 15.79 -10.47
C ALA A 43 25.79 16.38 -10.96
N GLU A 44 25.92 17.23 -11.95
CA GLU A 44 24.97 17.56 -12.99
C GLU A 44 23.50 17.76 -12.56
N ARG A 45 23.15 19.00 -12.23
CA ARG A 45 21.78 19.56 -12.35
C ARG A 45 20.60 18.80 -11.70
N LEU A 46 20.85 17.79 -10.88
CA LEU A 46 19.78 17.17 -10.09
C LEU A 46 19.44 18.10 -8.93
N ASN A 47 18.23 18.60 -8.94
CA ASN A 47 17.69 19.42 -7.87
C ASN A 47 16.31 18.89 -7.45
N VAL A 48 15.78 19.42 -6.37
CA VAL A 48 14.47 19.06 -5.83
C VAL A 48 13.36 19.16 -6.88
N GLU A 49 13.39 20.15 -7.74
CA GLU A 49 12.39 20.35 -8.80
C GLU A 49 12.39 19.18 -9.81
N THR A 50 13.56 18.63 -10.12
CA THR A 50 13.66 17.45 -10.99
C THR A 50 12.89 16.28 -10.40
N PHE A 51 13.03 16.00 -9.10
CA PHE A 51 12.32 14.92 -8.43
C PHE A 51 10.83 15.20 -8.31
N ILE A 52 10.43 16.42 -7.98
CA ILE A 52 9.02 16.83 -7.94
C ILE A 52 8.36 16.60 -9.30
N ASN A 53 8.99 17.06 -10.38
CA ASN A 53 8.48 16.88 -11.73
C ASN A 53 8.37 15.37 -12.10
N LYS A 54 9.36 14.58 -11.70
CA LYS A 54 9.33 13.12 -11.92
C LYS A 54 8.18 12.46 -11.14
N VAL A 55 7.90 12.86 -9.90
CA VAL A 55 6.76 12.32 -9.12
C VAL A 55 5.42 12.69 -9.74
N ILE A 56 5.25 13.96 -10.12
CA ILE A 56 3.97 14.47 -10.66
C ILE A 56 3.66 13.86 -12.02
N ASN A 57 4.68 13.72 -12.89
CA ASN A 57 4.51 13.31 -14.28
C ASN A 57 4.74 11.80 -14.49
N ASP A 58 5.06 11.05 -13.44
CA ASP A 58 5.31 9.62 -13.59
C ASP A 58 4.03 8.86 -13.96
N THR A 59 4.12 8.08 -15.02
CA THR A 59 3.12 7.09 -15.41
C THR A 59 3.62 5.66 -15.23
N SER A 60 4.95 5.49 -15.11
CA SER A 60 5.59 4.18 -15.09
C SER A 60 5.20 3.34 -13.89
N PHE A 61 4.89 3.98 -12.77
CA PHE A 61 4.46 3.31 -11.55
C PHE A 61 3.11 2.61 -11.75
N TYR A 62 2.15 3.30 -12.35
CA TYR A 62 0.85 2.73 -12.68
C TYR A 62 0.93 1.71 -13.82
N GLU A 63 1.74 1.99 -14.85
CA GLU A 63 1.95 1.07 -15.98
C GLU A 63 2.45 -0.30 -15.52
N SER A 64 3.24 -0.34 -14.45
CA SER A 64 3.69 -1.58 -13.84
C SER A 64 2.53 -2.47 -13.36
N PHE A 65 1.47 -1.90 -12.81
CA PHE A 65 0.26 -2.64 -12.44
C PHE A 65 -0.52 -3.11 -13.67
N ARG A 66 -0.53 -2.33 -14.75
CA ARG A 66 -1.15 -2.76 -16.02
C ARG A 66 -0.40 -3.91 -16.65
N LYS A 67 0.92 -3.89 -16.59
CA LYS A 67 1.79 -4.95 -17.14
C LYS A 67 1.58 -6.29 -16.44
N MET A 68 1.11 -6.33 -15.19
CA MET A 68 0.75 -7.59 -14.52
C MET A 68 -0.23 -8.44 -15.35
N LYS A 69 -1.07 -7.81 -16.17
CA LYS A 69 -2.04 -8.51 -17.05
C LYS A 69 -1.37 -9.38 -18.12
N GLN A 70 -0.07 -9.20 -18.35
CA GLN A 70 0.72 -10.00 -19.31
C GLN A 70 1.40 -11.20 -18.65
N TYR A 71 1.31 -11.29 -17.32
CA TYR A 71 2.00 -12.30 -16.54
C TYR A 71 1.01 -13.22 -15.83
N SER A 72 1.36 -14.49 -15.72
CA SER A 72 0.85 -15.35 -14.67
C SER A 72 1.67 -15.13 -13.41
N PHE A 73 1.05 -15.14 -12.24
CA PHE A 73 1.73 -14.92 -10.97
C PHE A 73 0.92 -15.47 -9.79
N ILE A 74 1.54 -15.51 -8.63
CA ILE A 74 0.88 -15.83 -7.35
C ILE A 74 0.78 -14.58 -6.51
N ALA A 75 -0.43 -14.28 -6.01
CA ALA A 75 -0.69 -13.25 -5.02
C ALA A 75 -0.99 -13.89 -3.66
N GLU A 76 -0.21 -13.54 -2.64
CA GLU A 76 -0.50 -13.86 -1.25
C GLU A 76 -1.07 -12.63 -0.56
N ASN A 77 -2.31 -12.73 -0.09
CA ASN A 77 -3.06 -11.64 0.54
C ASN A 77 -3.32 -11.98 2.00
N ARG A 78 -2.87 -11.11 2.90
CA ARG A 78 -3.12 -11.19 4.34
C ARG A 78 -3.79 -9.90 4.78
N ILE A 79 -5.04 -10.00 5.26
CA ILE A 79 -5.86 -8.86 5.64
C ILE A 79 -6.37 -9.08 7.04
N PHE A 80 -6.31 -8.04 7.85
CA PHE A 80 -6.84 -8.02 9.20
C PHE A 80 -7.76 -6.81 9.37
N SER A 81 -8.91 -7.03 9.95
CA SER A 81 -9.73 -5.99 10.53
C SER A 81 -9.59 -6.00 12.06
N TYR A 82 -9.74 -4.83 12.67
CA TYR A 82 -9.59 -4.68 14.12
C TYR A 82 -10.83 -4.03 14.72
N ASN A 83 -11.13 -4.43 15.96
CA ASN A 83 -12.13 -3.75 16.78
C ASN A 83 -11.53 -2.49 17.44
N ARG A 84 -12.35 -1.73 18.17
CA ARG A 84 -11.92 -0.51 18.87
C ARG A 84 -10.82 -0.74 19.92
N LYS A 85 -10.64 -1.97 20.39
CA LYS A 85 -9.58 -2.36 21.33
C LYS A 85 -8.29 -2.81 20.63
N ASN A 86 -8.18 -2.59 19.30
CA ASN A 86 -7.08 -3.09 18.47
C ASN A 86 -6.89 -4.62 18.47
N GLN A 87 -7.94 -5.37 18.78
CA GLN A 87 -7.94 -6.81 18.67
C GLN A 87 -8.43 -7.21 17.27
N VAL A 88 -7.88 -8.29 16.71
CA VAL A 88 -8.31 -8.80 15.43
C VAL A 88 -9.78 -9.22 15.50
N ASP A 89 -10.62 -8.61 14.66
CA ASP A 89 -12.05 -8.87 14.53
C ASP A 89 -12.37 -9.74 13.32
N GLY A 90 -11.52 -9.70 12.30
CA GLY A 90 -11.60 -10.55 11.13
C GLY A 90 -10.26 -10.70 10.44
N LYS A 91 -10.05 -11.84 9.80
CA LYS A 91 -8.84 -12.12 9.03
C LYS A 91 -9.15 -12.83 7.73
N ILE A 92 -8.40 -12.49 6.69
CA ILE A 92 -8.41 -13.14 5.39
C ILE A 92 -6.97 -13.56 5.08
N TYR A 93 -6.78 -14.83 4.74
CA TYR A 93 -5.58 -15.30 4.08
C TYR A 93 -5.98 -15.96 2.77
N ARG A 94 -5.43 -15.45 1.67
CA ARG A 94 -5.68 -15.98 0.33
C ARG A 94 -4.35 -16.14 -0.40
N LYS A 95 -4.15 -17.30 -0.99
CA LYS A 95 -3.11 -17.53 -1.98
C LYS A 95 -3.79 -17.78 -3.30
N ILE A 96 -3.61 -16.87 -4.25
CA ILE A 96 -4.33 -16.84 -5.52
C ILE A 96 -3.32 -17.01 -6.65
N LYS A 97 -3.58 -17.95 -7.52
CA LYS A 97 -2.86 -18.07 -8.79
C LYS A 97 -3.64 -17.34 -9.87
N HIS A 98 -3.01 -16.33 -10.42
CA HIS A 98 -3.47 -15.62 -11.61
C HIS A 98 -2.84 -16.29 -12.83
N ASN A 99 -3.66 -16.80 -13.73
CA ASN A 99 -3.21 -17.47 -14.94
C ASN A 99 -3.65 -16.70 -16.17
N ASN A 100 -2.70 -16.33 -17.02
CA ASN A 100 -2.89 -15.52 -18.21
C ASN A 100 -2.40 -16.24 -19.51
N ALA A 101 -2.10 -17.54 -19.42
CA ALA A 101 -1.65 -18.36 -20.57
C ALA A 101 -2.73 -18.55 -21.66
N GLY A 102 -3.96 -18.09 -21.40
CA GLY A 102 -5.10 -18.15 -22.28
C GLY A 102 -6.15 -17.12 -21.86
N PRO A 103 -7.45 -17.47 -21.86
CA PRO A 103 -8.42 -16.67 -21.15
C PRO A 103 -8.04 -16.56 -19.69
N TYR A 104 -8.07 -15.34 -19.16
CA TYR A 104 -7.71 -15.11 -17.76
C TYR A 104 -8.51 -16.00 -16.80
N LYS A 105 -7.80 -16.68 -15.91
CA LYS A 105 -8.36 -17.49 -14.84
C LYS A 105 -7.72 -17.17 -13.51
N MET A 106 -8.53 -17.10 -12.49
CA MET A 106 -8.10 -16.93 -11.11
C MET A 106 -8.44 -18.21 -10.34
N GLU A 107 -7.45 -18.78 -9.65
CA GLU A 107 -7.58 -20.00 -8.87
C GLU A 107 -7.14 -19.73 -7.43
N TYR A 108 -8.01 -20.05 -6.47
CA TYR A 108 -7.65 -19.99 -5.06
C TYR A 108 -6.89 -21.27 -4.67
N LEU A 109 -5.59 -21.14 -4.44
CA LEU A 109 -4.76 -22.22 -3.91
C LEU A 109 -4.99 -22.40 -2.41
N VAL A 110 -5.24 -21.30 -1.70
CA VAL A 110 -5.64 -21.27 -0.29
C VAL A 110 -6.66 -20.15 -0.12
N LYS A 111 -7.69 -20.42 0.67
CA LYS A 111 -8.69 -19.43 1.08
C LYS A 111 -9.10 -19.72 2.51
N GLU A 112 -8.64 -18.90 3.43
CA GLU A 112 -8.97 -18.97 4.85
C GLU A 112 -9.54 -17.61 5.28
N GLU A 113 -10.75 -17.63 5.78
CA GLU A 113 -11.46 -16.44 6.22
C GLU A 113 -12.12 -16.72 7.57
N SER A 114 -11.99 -15.78 8.50
CA SER A 114 -12.61 -15.93 9.82
C SER A 114 -12.93 -14.57 10.43
N GLY A 115 -13.88 -14.57 11.38
CA GLY A 115 -14.31 -13.38 12.08
C GLY A 115 -15.35 -12.57 11.31
N ASN A 116 -15.50 -11.32 11.70
CA ASN A 116 -16.60 -10.45 11.28
C ASN A 116 -16.23 -9.66 9.99
N LEU A 117 -16.14 -10.34 8.87
CA LEU A 117 -15.70 -9.76 7.59
C LEU A 117 -16.83 -9.26 6.71
N TYR A 118 -17.99 -9.90 6.78
CA TYR A 118 -19.09 -9.68 5.84
C TYR A 118 -20.38 -9.25 6.51
N LYS A 119 -21.14 -8.42 5.84
CA LYS A 119 -22.53 -8.09 6.18
C LYS A 119 -23.46 -9.24 5.78
N LYS A 120 -24.69 -9.24 6.30
CA LYS A 120 -25.71 -10.26 5.94
C LYS A 120 -25.98 -10.40 4.43
N ASN A 121 -25.71 -9.34 3.66
CA ASN A 121 -25.86 -9.33 2.20
C ASN A 121 -24.59 -9.76 1.44
N GLY A 122 -23.59 -10.33 2.12
CA GLY A 122 -22.34 -10.81 1.52
C GLY A 122 -21.31 -9.72 1.17
N LYS A 123 -21.60 -8.43 1.37
CA LYS A 123 -20.64 -7.35 1.16
C LYS A 123 -19.69 -7.26 2.34
N TYR A 124 -18.47 -6.76 2.11
CA TYR A 124 -17.52 -6.50 3.18
C TYR A 124 -18.10 -5.58 4.25
N GLN A 125 -17.79 -5.87 5.50
CA GLN A 125 -18.13 -4.99 6.65
C GLN A 125 -17.44 -3.64 6.51
N LEU A 126 -16.14 -3.66 6.23
CA LEU A 126 -15.31 -2.48 6.12
C LEU A 126 -15.17 -2.06 4.65
N TYR A 127 -15.44 -0.80 4.41
CA TYR A 127 -15.25 -0.18 3.09
C TYR A 127 -13.78 -0.20 2.66
N THR A 128 -12.86 -0.05 3.62
CA THR A 128 -11.43 -0.16 3.41
C THR A 128 -11.05 -1.49 2.75
N ILE A 129 -11.56 -2.63 3.25
CA ILE A 129 -11.29 -3.95 2.67
C ILE A 129 -11.91 -4.05 1.26
N GLU A 130 -13.13 -3.57 1.06
CA GLU A 130 -13.78 -3.55 -0.26
C GLU A 130 -12.94 -2.77 -1.27
N MET A 131 -12.41 -1.60 -0.87
CA MET A 131 -11.59 -0.75 -1.73
C MET A 131 -10.29 -1.43 -2.13
N PHE A 132 -9.65 -2.14 -1.19
CA PHE A 132 -8.39 -2.81 -1.48
C PHE A 132 -8.57 -4.07 -2.31
N ASP A 133 -9.65 -4.82 -2.09
CA ASP A 133 -10.05 -5.91 -2.98
C ASP A 133 -10.20 -5.40 -4.42
N TYR A 134 -10.85 -4.27 -4.58
CA TYR A 134 -11.05 -3.64 -5.88
C TYR A 134 -9.75 -3.13 -6.52
N ILE A 135 -8.85 -2.50 -5.76
CA ILE A 135 -7.66 -1.86 -6.32
C ILE A 135 -6.51 -2.85 -6.53
N PHE A 136 -6.26 -3.74 -5.56
CA PHE A 136 -5.04 -4.52 -5.50
C PHE A 136 -5.23 -6.03 -5.61
N MET A 137 -6.32 -6.59 -5.09
CA MET A 137 -6.56 -8.02 -5.17
C MET A 137 -7.14 -8.45 -6.51
N ASN A 138 -7.76 -7.52 -7.24
CA ASN A 138 -8.21 -7.71 -8.60
C ASN A 138 -7.39 -6.85 -9.56
N ALA A 139 -6.15 -7.23 -9.80
CA ALA A 139 -5.20 -6.51 -10.64
C ALA A 139 -5.70 -6.27 -12.09
N TYR A 140 -6.72 -7.01 -12.52
CA TYR A 140 -7.24 -6.98 -13.90
C TYR A 140 -8.33 -5.93 -14.13
N ASN A 141 -8.94 -5.40 -13.08
CA ASN A 141 -10.02 -4.42 -13.19
C ASN A 141 -9.55 -2.97 -12.97
N THR A 142 -8.25 -2.72 -13.04
CA THR A 142 -7.72 -1.37 -12.88
C THR A 142 -7.65 -0.65 -14.22
N ASP A 143 -8.73 0.03 -14.59
CA ASP A 143 -8.80 0.88 -15.80
C ASP A 143 -8.44 2.35 -15.54
N PHE A 144 -7.80 2.61 -14.42
CA PHE A 144 -7.41 3.96 -14.01
C PHE A 144 -6.27 4.50 -14.89
N MET A 145 -6.49 5.68 -15.48
CA MET A 145 -5.47 6.42 -16.23
C MET A 145 -4.93 7.57 -15.37
N PRO A 146 -3.65 7.55 -14.94
CA PRO A 146 -3.09 8.61 -14.08
C PRO A 146 -3.12 10.01 -14.71
N ASN A 147 -3.13 10.06 -16.04
CA ASN A 147 -3.11 11.30 -16.80
C ASN A 147 -4.51 11.79 -17.24
N ALA A 148 -5.54 10.98 -17.04
CA ALA A 148 -6.89 11.52 -17.17
C ALA A 148 -7.07 12.61 -16.12
N PRO A 149 -7.61 13.79 -16.48
CA PRO A 149 -8.06 14.74 -15.47
C PRO A 149 -8.93 13.93 -14.50
N ALA A 150 -8.72 14.13 -13.18
CA ALA A 150 -9.50 13.43 -12.15
C ALA A 150 -10.96 13.58 -12.58
N GLY A 151 -11.48 12.53 -13.21
CA GLY A 151 -12.74 12.63 -13.94
C GLY A 151 -13.75 13.21 -12.99
N ASP A 152 -14.59 14.10 -13.47
CA ASP A 152 -15.81 14.54 -12.81
C ASP A 152 -16.78 13.37 -12.59
N GLY A 153 -16.22 12.24 -12.07
CA GLY A 153 -17.01 11.16 -11.55
C GLY A 153 -17.96 11.81 -10.56
N LYS A 154 -19.24 11.77 -10.86
CA LYS A 154 -20.31 12.48 -10.17
C LYS A 154 -19.99 12.54 -8.68
N SER A 155 -19.63 13.75 -8.23
CA SER A 155 -19.26 14.04 -6.84
C SER A 155 -20.31 13.42 -5.93
N GLY A 156 -19.88 12.47 -5.07
CA GLY A 156 -20.78 11.80 -4.13
C GLY A 156 -21.13 10.33 -4.46
N THR A 157 -20.74 9.78 -5.59
CA THR A 157 -20.91 8.35 -5.87
C THR A 157 -19.73 7.54 -5.34
N ASN A 158 -19.94 6.28 -4.95
CA ASN A 158 -18.87 5.36 -4.51
C ASN A 158 -17.73 5.27 -5.54
N GLU A 159 -18.03 5.35 -6.84
CA GLU A 159 -17.02 5.34 -7.90
C GLU A 159 -16.15 6.61 -7.92
N GLY A 160 -16.72 7.78 -7.62
CA GLY A 160 -15.95 9.01 -7.48
C GLY A 160 -14.91 8.95 -6.36
N TYR A 161 -15.25 8.34 -5.23
CA TYR A 161 -14.29 8.13 -4.13
C TYR A 161 -13.21 7.11 -4.48
N LYS A 162 -13.56 6.03 -5.16
CA LYS A 162 -12.62 5.01 -5.64
C LYS A 162 -11.56 5.61 -6.56
N SER A 163 -11.99 6.43 -7.52
CA SER A 163 -11.08 7.12 -8.44
C SER A 163 -10.13 8.08 -7.71
N LYS A 164 -10.65 8.84 -6.73
CA LYS A 164 -9.85 9.77 -5.94
C LYS A 164 -8.80 9.05 -5.08
N LEU A 165 -9.17 7.95 -4.46
CA LEU A 165 -8.24 7.12 -3.69
C LEU A 165 -7.14 6.54 -4.58
N LYS A 166 -7.48 6.05 -5.76
CA LYS A 166 -6.47 5.61 -6.75
C LYS A 166 -5.48 6.72 -7.09
N THR A 167 -5.95 7.95 -7.30
CA THR A 167 -5.06 9.09 -7.59
C THR A 167 -4.10 9.35 -6.42
N LEU A 168 -4.57 9.31 -5.19
CA LEU A 168 -3.71 9.49 -4.01
C LEU A 168 -2.63 8.40 -3.91
N ILE A 169 -2.97 7.18 -4.28
CA ILE A 169 -2.05 6.03 -4.23
C ILE A 169 -1.02 6.11 -5.36
N PHE A 170 -1.49 6.27 -6.60
CA PHE A 170 -0.64 6.16 -7.77
C PHE A 170 0.05 7.47 -8.16
N ASN A 171 -0.54 8.60 -7.80
CA ASN A 171 -0.04 9.91 -8.18
C ASN A 171 -0.18 10.94 -7.04
N PRO A 172 0.49 10.71 -5.89
CA PRO A 172 0.43 11.62 -4.75
C PRO A 172 0.93 13.00 -5.17
N GLY A 173 0.27 14.03 -4.67
CA GLY A 173 0.59 15.43 -4.98
C GLY A 173 -0.13 15.99 -6.20
N ARG A 174 -0.87 15.20 -6.96
CA ARG A 174 -1.82 15.73 -7.94
C ARG A 174 -3.05 16.32 -7.25
N PRO A 175 -3.61 17.39 -7.82
CA PRO A 175 -4.86 17.96 -7.34
C PRO A 175 -5.97 16.90 -7.33
N VAL A 176 -6.52 16.62 -6.17
CA VAL A 176 -7.68 15.74 -6.00
C VAL A 176 -8.75 16.50 -5.24
N LYS A 177 -9.81 16.89 -5.90
CA LYS A 177 -10.96 17.51 -5.24
C LYS A 177 -11.72 16.45 -4.42
N VAL A 178 -11.26 16.21 -3.20
CA VAL A 178 -11.98 15.37 -2.23
C VAL A 178 -12.83 16.30 -1.36
N PRO A 179 -14.14 16.08 -1.25
CA PRO A 179 -14.97 16.83 -0.30
C PRO A 179 -14.34 16.78 1.09
N LEU A 180 -14.32 17.91 1.81
CA LEU A 180 -13.77 18.10 3.15
C LEU A 180 -12.22 18.11 3.23
N ILE A 181 -11.49 17.66 2.24
CA ILE A 181 -10.02 17.61 2.25
C ILE A 181 -9.42 18.76 1.44
N GLY A 182 -10.11 19.22 0.39
CA GLY A 182 -9.66 20.34 -0.44
C GLY A 182 -8.29 20.11 -1.10
N SER A 183 -7.44 21.13 -1.11
CA SER A 183 -6.08 21.10 -1.70
C SER A 183 -5.00 20.49 -0.80
N LYS A 184 -5.35 19.91 0.33
CA LYS A 184 -4.38 19.38 1.33
C LYS A 184 -3.54 18.20 0.83
N THR A 185 -3.90 17.62 -0.32
CA THR A 185 -3.13 16.58 -1.01
C THR A 185 -2.11 17.13 -2.00
N GLU A 186 -2.20 18.43 -2.32
CA GLU A 186 -1.38 19.08 -3.35
C GLU A 186 -0.02 19.52 -2.79
N ILE A 187 0.73 18.58 -2.22
CA ILE A 187 1.98 18.85 -1.47
C ILE A 187 3.05 19.59 -2.29
N PHE A 188 2.94 19.58 -3.61
CA PHE A 188 3.86 20.27 -4.51
C PHE A 188 3.33 21.61 -5.02
N SER A 189 2.14 22.04 -4.62
CA SER A 189 1.60 23.35 -4.96
C SER A 189 2.36 24.47 -4.24
N ALA A 190 2.39 25.67 -4.83
CA ALA A 190 3.06 26.82 -4.23
C ALA A 190 2.61 27.09 -2.78
N ASN A 191 1.32 26.95 -2.51
CA ASN A 191 0.74 27.16 -1.18
C ASN A 191 1.17 26.12 -0.14
N MET A 192 1.42 24.87 -0.58
CA MET A 192 1.75 23.77 0.33
C MET A 192 3.26 23.60 0.52
N ARG A 193 4.07 23.99 -0.45
CA ARG A 193 5.53 23.80 -0.40
C ARG A 193 6.20 24.44 0.82
N GLN A 194 5.68 25.54 1.33
CA GLN A 194 6.21 26.21 2.50
C GLN A 194 6.19 25.35 3.78
N TYR A 195 5.34 24.33 3.83
CA TYR A 195 5.15 23.45 5.00
C TYR A 195 6.02 22.19 4.96
N TYR A 196 6.76 21.97 3.87
CA TYR A 196 7.52 20.74 3.67
C TYR A 196 9.01 20.97 3.49
N ASP A 197 9.78 20.02 3.98
CA ASP A 197 11.17 19.82 3.62
C ASP A 197 11.25 18.77 2.52
N TYR A 198 12.12 19.03 1.55
CA TYR A 198 12.37 18.17 0.40
C TYR A 198 13.83 17.77 0.39
N ALA A 199 14.10 16.49 0.43
CA ALA A 199 15.46 15.95 0.40
C ALA A 199 15.57 14.78 -0.57
N PHE A 200 16.72 14.59 -1.16
CA PHE A 200 17.04 13.37 -1.88
C PHE A 200 18.42 12.85 -1.46
N THR A 201 18.54 11.54 -1.44
CA THR A 201 19.75 10.81 -1.06
C THR A 201 20.00 9.69 -2.04
N SER A 202 21.25 9.22 -2.09
CA SER A 202 21.64 8.07 -2.91
C SER A 202 21.72 6.81 -2.06
N GLY A 203 21.49 5.65 -2.66
CA GLY A 203 21.61 4.36 -1.99
C GLY A 203 21.43 3.18 -2.93
N THR A 204 21.21 2.01 -2.37
CA THR A 204 20.88 0.77 -3.08
C THR A 204 19.50 0.26 -2.68
N TYR A 205 18.81 -0.36 -3.60
CA TYR A 205 17.52 -1.01 -3.41
C TYR A 205 17.65 -2.49 -3.72
N LEU A 206 17.09 -3.36 -2.85
CA LEU A 206 17.26 -4.81 -2.92
C LEU A 206 18.75 -5.23 -3.06
N ASP A 207 19.61 -4.56 -2.29
CA ASP A 207 21.06 -4.79 -2.16
C ASP A 207 21.87 -4.64 -3.47
N SER A 208 21.26 -4.28 -4.60
CA SER A 208 21.96 -4.24 -5.90
C SER A 208 21.60 -3.06 -6.80
N ILE A 209 20.41 -2.53 -6.73
CA ILE A 209 19.93 -1.51 -7.66
C ILE A 209 20.31 -0.11 -7.14
N PRO A 210 21.14 0.67 -7.85
CA PRO A 210 21.47 2.03 -7.42
C PRO A 210 20.24 2.95 -7.53
N VAL A 211 19.90 3.64 -6.45
CA VAL A 211 18.69 4.46 -6.38
C VAL A 211 18.92 5.87 -5.86
N TYR A 212 17.99 6.77 -6.21
CA TYR A 212 17.72 7.98 -5.46
C TYR A 212 16.50 7.75 -4.59
N ARG A 213 16.60 8.16 -3.33
CA ARG A 213 15.46 8.26 -2.41
C ARG A 213 15.07 9.72 -2.29
N PHE A 214 13.92 10.08 -2.83
CA PHE A 214 13.34 11.40 -2.67
C PHE A 214 12.33 11.38 -1.52
N LYS A 215 12.54 12.24 -0.54
CA LYS A 215 11.74 12.32 0.68
C LYS A 215 11.13 13.70 0.82
N VAL A 216 9.85 13.73 1.09
CA VAL A 216 9.06 14.92 1.43
C VAL A 216 8.51 14.73 2.84
N THR A 217 8.80 15.66 3.74
CA THR A 217 8.34 15.58 5.14
C THR A 217 7.80 16.93 5.60
N VAL A 218 6.83 16.89 6.47
CA VAL A 218 6.36 18.12 7.15
C VAL A 218 7.49 18.69 7.98
N LYS A 219 7.70 20.00 7.89
CA LYS A 219 8.73 20.71 8.64
C LYS A 219 8.57 20.51 10.16
N PRO A 220 9.66 20.24 10.89
CA PRO A 220 9.59 19.94 12.32
C PRO A 220 9.30 21.16 13.19
N ASP A 221 9.58 22.37 12.71
CA ASP A 221 9.44 23.66 13.41
C ASP A 221 8.04 24.26 13.33
N LEU A 222 7.13 23.68 12.57
CA LEU A 222 5.74 24.14 12.50
C LEU A 222 5.00 23.89 13.82
N SER A 223 4.05 24.78 14.12
CA SER A 223 3.15 24.60 15.25
C SER A 223 2.35 23.29 15.14
N SER A 224 1.95 22.71 16.28
CA SER A 224 1.11 21.50 16.28
C SER A 224 -0.19 21.71 15.49
N TRP A 225 -0.84 22.86 15.67
CA TRP A 225 -2.04 23.21 14.90
C TRP A 225 -1.82 23.18 13.38
N THR A 226 -0.71 23.74 12.90
CA THR A 226 -0.37 23.74 11.47
C THR A 226 -0.11 22.32 10.99
N LYS A 227 0.67 21.55 11.78
CA LYS A 227 0.96 20.13 11.45
C LYS A 227 -0.30 19.29 11.36
N ASP A 228 -1.25 19.47 12.27
CA ASP A 228 -2.52 18.72 12.30
C ASP A 228 -3.37 19.05 11.06
N GLY A 229 -3.30 20.29 10.57
CA GLY A 229 -3.97 20.71 9.35
C GLY A 229 -3.37 20.14 8.05
N ILE A 230 -2.14 19.63 8.06
CA ILE A 230 -1.45 19.03 6.92
C ILE A 230 -1.79 17.54 6.86
N MET A 231 -2.23 17.05 5.71
CA MET A 231 -2.69 15.66 5.55
C MET A 231 -1.54 14.68 5.31
N ILE A 232 -0.69 14.92 4.33
CA ILE A 232 0.44 14.04 4.02
C ILE A 232 1.59 14.40 4.95
N LYS A 233 1.95 13.51 5.86
CA LYS A 233 3.03 13.73 6.83
C LYS A 233 4.39 13.40 6.22
N GLU A 234 4.43 12.32 5.43
CA GLU A 234 5.63 11.89 4.73
C GLU A 234 5.27 11.25 3.39
N LEU A 235 6.05 11.55 2.36
CA LEU A 235 6.08 10.84 1.10
C LEU A 235 7.52 10.46 0.77
N VAL A 236 7.77 9.19 0.54
CA VAL A 236 9.07 8.71 0.05
C VAL A 236 8.87 8.06 -1.31
N THR A 237 9.69 8.43 -2.27
CA THR A 237 9.72 7.80 -3.59
C THR A 237 11.14 7.34 -3.91
N ILE A 238 11.27 6.08 -4.31
CA ILE A 238 12.53 5.43 -4.68
C ILE A 238 12.62 5.40 -6.20
N PHE A 239 13.65 6.02 -6.76
CA PHE A 239 13.92 6.06 -8.19
C PHE A 239 15.16 5.25 -8.55
N ASP A 240 15.07 4.41 -9.56
CA ASP A 240 16.25 3.79 -10.17
C ASP A 240 17.13 4.88 -10.81
N LYS A 241 18.42 4.92 -10.46
CA LYS A 241 19.34 5.91 -11.02
C LYS A 241 19.57 5.78 -12.52
N ARG A 242 19.38 4.60 -13.05
CA ARG A 242 19.67 4.28 -14.46
C ARG A 242 18.63 4.87 -15.42
N ASN A 243 17.36 4.96 -14.98
CA ASN A 243 16.25 5.33 -15.86
C ASN A 243 15.15 6.17 -15.19
N PHE A 244 15.31 6.54 -13.92
CA PHE A 244 14.33 7.25 -13.10
C PHE A 244 12.97 6.55 -12.95
N ASN A 245 12.90 5.27 -13.21
CA ASN A 245 11.70 4.50 -12.89
C ASN A 245 11.47 4.44 -11.37
N ILE A 246 10.21 4.57 -10.95
CA ILE A 246 9.86 4.46 -9.53
C ILE A 246 9.83 2.98 -9.14
N LEU A 247 10.70 2.61 -8.18
CA LEU A 247 10.82 1.25 -7.63
C LEU A 247 10.08 1.08 -6.30
N GLY A 248 9.71 2.16 -5.66
CA GLY A 248 8.99 2.10 -4.40
C GLY A 248 8.35 3.43 -4.04
N ARG A 249 7.28 3.34 -3.27
CA ARG A 249 6.58 4.50 -2.73
C ARG A 249 6.02 4.20 -1.35
N SER A 250 6.31 5.08 -0.41
CA SER A 250 5.73 5.07 0.93
C SER A 250 5.00 6.36 1.18
N VAL A 251 3.81 6.28 1.75
CA VAL A 251 2.98 7.45 2.11
C VAL A 251 2.52 7.28 3.55
N ASP A 252 2.74 8.31 4.35
CA ASP A 252 2.18 8.47 5.69
C ASP A 252 1.20 9.64 5.67
N MET A 253 -0.07 9.36 5.93
CA MET A 253 -1.15 10.33 5.91
C MET A 253 -1.87 10.31 7.25
N LYS A 254 -2.03 11.47 7.84
CA LYS A 254 -2.82 11.64 9.05
C LYS A 254 -3.56 12.96 9.00
N TYR A 255 -4.83 12.92 9.30
CA TYR A 255 -5.66 14.12 9.32
C TYR A 255 -6.87 13.87 10.22
N GLY A 256 -7.18 14.86 11.05
CA GLY A 256 -8.35 14.84 11.89
C GLY A 256 -9.03 16.20 11.94
N ASN A 257 -10.36 16.17 11.91
CA ASN A 257 -11.23 17.31 12.25
C ASN A 257 -12.50 16.78 12.94
N MET A 258 -13.41 17.67 13.30
CA MET A 258 -14.66 17.29 14.00
C MET A 258 -15.55 16.31 13.22
N LEU A 259 -15.36 16.17 11.91
CA LEU A 259 -16.21 15.37 11.03
C LEU A 259 -15.49 14.14 10.46
N PHE A 260 -14.17 14.06 10.55
CA PHE A 260 -13.43 13.05 9.85
C PHE A 260 -12.02 12.90 10.43
N ASP A 261 -11.66 11.68 10.80
CA ASP A 261 -10.33 11.33 11.27
C ASP A 261 -9.77 10.15 10.47
N PHE A 262 -8.51 10.22 10.07
CA PHE A 262 -7.80 9.08 9.54
C PHE A 262 -6.30 9.12 9.85
N ASP A 263 -5.73 7.93 9.97
CA ASP A 263 -4.30 7.69 10.11
C ASP A 263 -3.95 6.49 9.22
N VAL A 264 -3.20 6.72 8.15
CA VAL A 264 -2.97 5.74 7.09
C VAL A 264 -1.50 5.71 6.70
N LYS A 265 -0.92 4.52 6.73
CA LYS A 265 0.41 4.25 6.18
C LYS A 265 0.30 3.22 5.07
N MET A 266 0.90 3.51 3.93
CA MET A 266 0.92 2.60 2.80
C MET A 266 2.32 2.56 2.19
N ASN A 267 2.69 1.35 1.73
CA ASN A 267 3.95 1.14 1.08
C ASN A 267 3.79 0.19 -0.10
N ILE A 268 4.41 0.53 -1.23
CA ILE A 268 4.41 -0.27 -2.46
C ILE A 268 5.85 -0.45 -2.91
N GLU A 269 6.23 -1.70 -3.12
CA GLU A 269 7.54 -2.11 -3.60
C GLU A 269 7.43 -2.75 -4.99
N MET A 270 8.38 -2.43 -5.86
CA MET A 270 8.49 -2.96 -7.21
C MET A 270 9.76 -3.81 -7.36
N GLY A 271 9.74 -4.76 -8.26
CA GLY A 271 10.91 -5.53 -8.68
C GLY A 271 11.00 -5.61 -10.20
N TYR A 272 12.20 -5.87 -10.73
CA TYR A 272 12.40 -6.15 -12.14
C TYR A 272 12.22 -7.64 -12.43
N PHE A 273 11.51 -7.93 -13.51
CA PHE A 273 11.31 -9.27 -14.07
C PHE A 273 11.62 -9.19 -15.58
N GLY A 274 12.85 -9.52 -15.94
CA GLY A 274 13.42 -9.18 -17.24
C GLY A 274 13.53 -7.65 -17.36
N GLU A 275 12.94 -7.08 -18.40
CA GLU A 275 12.91 -5.64 -18.62
C GLU A 275 11.72 -4.95 -17.95
N ASP A 276 10.74 -5.72 -17.50
CA ASP A 276 9.52 -5.19 -16.91
C ASP A 276 9.65 -4.97 -15.41
N LYS A 277 9.09 -3.87 -14.96
CA LYS A 277 8.96 -3.51 -13.56
C LYS A 277 7.55 -3.89 -13.09
N LEU A 278 7.44 -4.71 -12.04
CA LEU A 278 6.18 -5.22 -11.53
C LEU A 278 6.08 -5.03 -10.01
N PRO A 279 4.88 -4.86 -9.44
CA PRO A 279 4.71 -4.77 -8.00
C PRO A 279 5.03 -6.11 -7.34
N THR A 280 5.85 -6.07 -6.29
CA THR A 280 6.23 -7.26 -5.52
C THR A 280 5.57 -7.30 -4.16
N LYS A 281 5.36 -6.13 -3.54
CA LYS A 281 4.79 -6.07 -2.20
C LYS A 281 3.98 -4.79 -2.01
N ILE A 282 2.82 -4.94 -1.40
CA ILE A 282 1.96 -3.82 -1.02
C ILE A 282 1.57 -4.02 0.42
N SER A 283 1.78 -3.01 1.22
CA SER A 283 1.38 -3.03 2.63
C SER A 283 0.61 -1.77 2.98
N TYR A 284 -0.32 -1.94 3.89
CA TYR A 284 -1.20 -0.87 4.36
C TYR A 284 -1.56 -1.10 5.81
N GLN A 285 -1.62 -0.01 6.54
CA GLN A 285 -2.25 0.06 7.85
C GLN A 285 -3.06 1.35 7.90
N GLY A 286 -4.32 1.26 8.28
CA GLY A 286 -5.17 2.44 8.31
C GLY A 286 -6.26 2.36 9.36
N ASN A 287 -6.55 3.53 9.88
CA ASN A 287 -7.69 3.82 10.73
C ASN A 287 -8.49 4.95 10.09
N TRP A 288 -9.81 4.76 9.98
CA TRP A 288 -10.73 5.73 9.43
C TRP A 288 -11.93 5.88 10.36
N ASP A 289 -12.20 7.09 10.80
CA ASP A 289 -13.39 7.41 11.58
C ASP A 289 -14.22 8.48 10.85
N TYR A 290 -15.47 8.11 10.54
CA TYR A 290 -16.42 8.96 9.84
C TYR A 290 -17.66 9.18 10.70
N PRO A 291 -18.28 10.36 10.63
CA PRO A 291 -19.56 10.59 11.28
C PRO A 291 -20.60 9.56 10.84
N PHE A 292 -21.34 9.03 11.80
CA PHE A 292 -22.44 8.09 11.57
C PHE A 292 -22.06 6.74 10.95
N LYS A 293 -20.76 6.41 10.88
CA LYS A 293 -20.27 5.09 10.46
C LYS A 293 -19.43 4.45 11.57
N LYS A 294 -19.33 3.14 11.53
CA LYS A 294 -18.40 2.42 12.41
C LYS A 294 -16.97 2.76 11.99
N GLU A 295 -16.14 3.11 12.96
CA GLU A 295 -14.70 3.27 12.74
C GLU A 295 -14.12 2.02 12.08
N GLU A 296 -13.30 2.23 11.06
CA GLU A 296 -12.66 1.17 10.29
C GLU A 296 -11.18 1.12 10.59
N ARG A 297 -10.73 -0.02 11.12
CA ARG A 297 -9.32 -0.31 11.35
C ARG A 297 -8.93 -1.55 10.57
N ALA A 298 -8.01 -1.41 9.65
CA ALA A 298 -7.55 -2.53 8.83
C ALA A 298 -6.06 -2.45 8.53
N SER A 299 -5.45 -3.61 8.36
CA SER A 299 -4.12 -3.73 7.78
C SER A 299 -4.09 -4.84 6.75
N PHE A 300 -3.24 -4.70 5.73
CA PHE A 300 -2.99 -5.79 4.80
C PHE A 300 -1.56 -5.78 4.27
N LEU A 301 -1.19 -6.98 3.87
CA LEU A 301 0.04 -7.28 3.16
C LEU A 301 -0.33 -8.12 1.95
N ILE A 302 0.05 -7.65 0.77
CA ILE A 302 -0.05 -8.38 -0.49
C ILE A 302 1.37 -8.62 -0.97
N VAL A 303 1.70 -9.86 -1.28
CA VAL A 303 2.99 -10.24 -1.87
C VAL A 303 2.71 -10.91 -3.20
N HIS A 304 3.29 -10.36 -4.27
CA HIS A 304 3.24 -10.95 -5.60
C HIS A 304 4.57 -11.66 -5.87
N LYS A 305 4.48 -12.87 -6.39
CA LYS A 305 5.66 -13.71 -6.67
C LYS A 305 5.41 -14.64 -7.84
N ASP A 306 6.48 -15.32 -8.27
CA ASP A 306 6.45 -16.32 -9.32
C ASP A 306 5.90 -15.76 -10.64
N TYR A 307 6.28 -14.53 -10.97
CA TYR A 307 5.90 -13.90 -12.22
C TYR A 307 6.46 -14.68 -13.43
N LYS A 308 5.59 -15.03 -14.35
CA LYS A 308 5.92 -15.73 -15.59
C LYS A 308 5.27 -14.99 -16.75
N LEU A 309 6.09 -14.45 -17.63
CA LEU A 309 5.61 -13.83 -18.86
C LEU A 309 5.00 -14.93 -19.75
N GLU A 310 3.73 -14.79 -20.08
CA GLU A 310 3.05 -15.68 -21.00
C GLU A 310 3.34 -15.22 -22.42
N LYS A 311 4.01 -16.11 -23.21
CA LYS A 311 4.35 -15.82 -24.60
C LYS A 311 3.10 -15.71 -25.43
N GLY A 312 2.89 -14.53 -25.96
CA GLY A 312 2.21 -14.21 -27.20
C GLY A 312 0.72 -14.57 -27.32
N LYS A 313 -0.09 -13.56 -27.25
CA LYS A 313 -1.23 -13.42 -28.15
C LYS A 313 -0.85 -12.50 -29.28
#